data_e0fe8a2c0a8e2f0cd8cb2fbf4f7cad7c
#
_entry.id   e0fe8a2c0a8e2f0cd8cb2fbf4f7cad7c
#
_cell.length_a   1.000
_cell.length_b   1.000
_cell.length_c   1.000
_cell.angle_alpha   90.00
_cell.angle_beta   90.00
_cell.angle_gamma   90.00
#
_symmetry.space_group_name_H-M   'P 1'
#
loop_
_entity.id
_entity.type
_entity.pdbx_description
1 polymer ?
#
loop_
_entity_poly.entity_id
_entity_poly.type
_entity_poly.pdbx_seq_one_letter_code
_entity_poly.pdbx_strand_id
1 'polypeptide(L)'
;MTTNLEQLIKDEQAKHAAKLRRLREQAAREEQEVLVRVARLVEQREPERFTQYREHAASLIEQERVARAERVRAARARKQQLAAADAYETGGESQ
;
A
#
# COMPACT_ATOMS: atom_id res chain seq x y z
N MET A 1 -15.42 18.86 29.94
CA MET A 1 -16.56 17.92 29.77
C MET A 1 -17.00 17.90 28.32
N THR A 2 -16.99 16.71 27.70
CA THR A 2 -17.57 16.55 26.37
C THR A 2 -19.09 16.65 26.49
N THR A 3 -19.71 17.54 25.69
CA THR A 3 -21.16 17.64 25.67
C THR A 3 -21.76 16.44 24.94
N ASN A 4 -23.01 16.08 25.22
CA ASN A 4 -23.71 15.05 24.46
C ASN A 4 -23.74 15.34 22.98
N LEU A 5 -23.82 16.61 22.59
CA LEU A 5 -23.80 17.03 21.20
C LEU A 5 -22.47 16.71 20.53
N GLU A 6 -21.36 16.99 21.19
CA GLU A 6 -20.02 16.65 20.68
C GLU A 6 -19.85 15.15 20.51
N GLN A 7 -20.35 14.34 21.44
CA GLN A 7 -20.33 12.90 21.36
C GLN A 7 -21.17 12.38 20.18
N LEU A 8 -22.35 12.97 19.98
CA LEU A 8 -23.23 12.63 18.85
C LEU A 8 -22.56 12.94 17.51
N ILE A 9 -21.86 14.06 17.42
CA ILE A 9 -21.12 14.44 16.20
C ILE A 9 -20.02 13.43 15.93
N LYS A 10 -19.23 13.04 16.93
CA LYS A 10 -18.17 12.04 16.79
C LYS A 10 -18.72 10.69 16.35
N ASP A 11 -19.83 10.26 16.95
CA ASP A 11 -20.47 8.99 16.60
C ASP A 11 -20.97 9.00 15.16
N GLU A 12 -21.58 10.10 14.70
CA GLU A 12 -22.01 10.25 13.33
C GLU A 12 -20.86 10.25 12.35
N GLN A 13 -19.78 10.95 12.67
CA GLN A 13 -18.58 10.96 11.83
C GLN A 13 -17.98 9.56 11.71
N ALA A 14 -17.94 8.80 12.81
CA ALA A 14 -17.43 7.43 12.82
C ALA A 14 -18.29 6.50 11.97
N LYS A 15 -19.63 6.61 12.08
CA LYS A 15 -20.58 5.83 11.25
C LYS A 15 -20.41 6.15 9.77
N HIS A 16 -20.28 7.44 9.46
CA HIS A 16 -20.11 7.90 8.09
C HIS A 16 -18.80 7.38 7.48
N ALA A 17 -17.71 7.47 8.23
CA ALA A 17 -16.41 6.93 7.81
C ALA A 17 -16.44 5.42 7.58
N ALA A 18 -17.13 4.68 8.46
CA ALA A 18 -17.29 3.22 8.33
C ALA A 18 -18.11 2.87 7.08
N LYS A 19 -19.18 3.63 6.80
CA LYS A 19 -20.00 3.43 5.61
C LYS A 19 -19.20 3.68 4.33
N LEU A 20 -18.44 4.77 4.27
CA LEU A 20 -17.58 5.09 3.13
C LEU A 20 -16.55 3.99 2.89
N ARG A 21 -15.93 3.48 3.96
CA ARG A 21 -14.96 2.40 3.86
C ARG A 21 -15.58 1.14 3.24
N ARG A 22 -16.76 0.75 3.72
CA ARG A 22 -17.48 -0.41 3.18
C ARG A 22 -17.83 -0.25 1.71
N LEU A 23 -18.27 0.94 1.31
CA LEU A 23 -18.59 1.23 -0.08
C LEU A 23 -17.35 1.17 -0.97
N ARG A 24 -16.21 1.69 -0.50
CA ARG A 24 -14.94 1.62 -1.23
C ARG A 24 -14.45 0.18 -1.36
N GLU A 25 -14.56 -0.62 -0.30
CA GLU A 25 -14.21 -2.04 -0.34
C GLU A 25 -15.09 -2.81 -1.32
N GLN A 26 -16.39 -2.52 -1.33
CA GLN A 26 -17.32 -3.12 -2.28
C GLN A 26 -16.98 -2.75 -3.71
N ALA A 27 -16.72 -1.46 -3.98
CA ALA A 27 -16.32 -0.99 -5.30
C ALA A 27 -15.01 -1.65 -5.76
N ALA A 28 -14.05 -1.80 -4.87
CA ALA A 28 -12.79 -2.46 -5.17
C ALA A 28 -13.00 -3.95 -5.52
N ARG A 29 -13.88 -4.64 -4.80
CA ARG A 29 -14.20 -6.05 -5.10
C ARG A 29 -14.88 -6.20 -6.45
N GLU A 30 -15.83 -5.31 -6.76
CA GLU A 30 -16.52 -5.32 -8.06
C GLU A 30 -15.55 -5.08 -9.20
N GLU A 31 -14.65 -4.12 -9.05
CA GLU A 31 -13.60 -3.85 -10.03
C GLU A 31 -12.69 -5.07 -10.22
N GLN A 32 -12.32 -5.72 -9.12
CA GLN A 32 -11.49 -6.92 -9.16
C GLN A 32 -12.20 -8.08 -9.89
N GLU A 33 -13.49 -8.25 -9.68
CA GLU A 33 -14.30 -9.26 -10.41
C GLU A 33 -14.30 -8.99 -11.91
N VAL A 34 -14.47 -7.73 -12.30
CA VAL A 34 -14.43 -7.33 -13.72
C VAL A 34 -13.06 -7.66 -14.31
N LEU A 35 -11.97 -7.30 -13.63
CA LEU A 35 -10.60 -7.57 -14.11
C LEU A 35 -10.33 -9.06 -14.26
N VAL A 36 -10.80 -9.88 -13.32
CA VAL A 36 -10.66 -11.34 -13.40
C VAL A 36 -11.43 -11.89 -14.60
N ARG A 37 -12.64 -11.41 -14.84
CA ARG A 37 -13.44 -11.84 -15.99
C ARG A 37 -12.83 -11.41 -17.32
N VAL A 38 -12.28 -10.20 -17.37
CA VAL A 38 -11.55 -9.74 -18.56
C VAL A 38 -10.35 -10.65 -18.83
N ALA A 39 -9.59 -10.99 -17.79
CA ALA A 39 -8.45 -11.91 -17.91
C ALA A 39 -8.88 -13.28 -18.46
N ARG A 40 -9.98 -13.84 -17.96
CA ARG A 40 -10.51 -15.12 -18.44
C ARG A 40 -10.96 -15.06 -19.89
N LEU A 41 -11.59 -13.96 -20.29
CA LEU A 41 -12.00 -13.76 -21.69
C LEU A 41 -10.81 -13.68 -22.62
N VAL A 42 -9.76 -12.97 -22.22
CA VAL A 42 -8.52 -12.88 -23.01
C VAL A 42 -7.86 -14.26 -23.10
N GLU A 43 -7.80 -15.00 -21.99
CA GLU A 43 -7.26 -16.36 -22.00
C GLU A 43 -7.99 -17.28 -22.97
N GLN A 44 -9.33 -17.18 -23.01
CA GLN A 44 -10.16 -18.02 -23.90
C GLN A 44 -10.03 -17.63 -25.36
N ARG A 45 -9.97 -16.34 -25.66
CA ARG A 45 -9.98 -15.83 -27.04
C ARG A 45 -8.60 -15.69 -27.64
N GLU A 46 -7.61 -15.33 -26.83
CA GLU A 46 -6.24 -15.07 -27.27
C GLU A 46 -5.24 -15.68 -26.28
N PRO A 47 -5.15 -17.03 -26.19
CA PRO A 47 -4.35 -17.70 -25.18
C PRO A 47 -2.86 -17.34 -25.24
N GLU A 48 -2.30 -17.13 -26.44
CA GLU A 48 -0.90 -16.76 -26.58
C GLU A 48 -0.63 -15.36 -26.04
N ARG A 49 -1.50 -14.40 -26.37
CA ARG A 49 -1.42 -13.03 -25.84
C ARG A 49 -1.60 -13.02 -24.35
N PHE A 50 -2.52 -13.82 -23.84
CA PHE A 50 -2.75 -13.93 -22.40
C PHE A 50 -1.48 -14.38 -21.68
N THR A 51 -0.80 -15.40 -22.20
CA THR A 51 0.47 -15.89 -21.64
C THR A 51 1.54 -14.81 -21.64
N GLN A 52 1.67 -14.07 -22.74
CA GLN A 52 2.62 -12.96 -22.83
C GLN A 52 2.33 -11.87 -21.82
N TYR A 53 1.08 -11.45 -21.69
CA TYR A 53 0.67 -10.43 -20.72
C TYR A 53 0.87 -10.92 -19.28
N ARG A 54 0.58 -12.18 -19.01
CA ARG A 54 0.79 -12.78 -17.69
C ARG A 54 2.26 -12.77 -17.30
N GLU A 55 3.14 -13.16 -18.19
CA GLU A 55 4.58 -13.13 -17.97
C GLU A 55 5.10 -11.71 -17.76
N HIS A 56 4.62 -10.78 -18.57
CA HIS A 56 4.98 -9.37 -18.44
C HIS A 56 4.50 -8.80 -17.11
N ALA A 57 3.25 -9.07 -16.72
CA ALA A 57 2.70 -8.62 -15.44
C ALA A 57 3.48 -9.20 -14.25
N ALA A 58 3.83 -10.48 -14.30
CA ALA A 58 4.63 -11.12 -13.26
C ALA A 58 6.01 -10.47 -13.15
N SER A 59 6.63 -10.15 -14.29
CA SER A 59 7.91 -9.44 -14.30
C SER A 59 7.82 -8.05 -13.69
N LEU A 60 6.77 -7.29 -14.03
CA LEU A 60 6.53 -5.96 -13.46
C LEU A 60 6.34 -6.01 -11.94
N ILE A 61 5.58 -6.98 -11.46
CA ILE A 61 5.35 -7.19 -10.02
C ILE A 61 6.67 -7.46 -9.31
N GLU A 62 7.51 -8.33 -9.90
CA GLU A 62 8.82 -8.65 -9.33
C GLU A 62 9.74 -7.44 -9.32
N GLN A 63 9.77 -6.65 -10.40
CA GLN A 63 10.54 -5.41 -10.46
C GLN A 63 10.09 -4.41 -9.40
N GLU A 64 8.79 -4.25 -9.20
CA GLU A 64 8.23 -3.39 -8.16
C GLU A 64 8.61 -3.87 -6.76
N ARG A 65 8.58 -5.19 -6.54
CA ARG A 65 8.96 -5.79 -5.26
C ARG A 65 10.43 -5.53 -4.94
N VAL A 66 11.30 -5.72 -5.92
CA VAL A 66 12.74 -5.47 -5.77
C VAL A 66 13.00 -3.99 -5.51
N ALA A 67 12.39 -3.10 -6.28
CA ALA A 67 12.54 -1.66 -6.12
C ALA A 67 12.06 -1.18 -4.75
N ARG A 68 10.96 -1.75 -4.26
CA ARG A 68 10.44 -1.44 -2.92
C ARG A 68 11.39 -1.92 -1.83
N ALA A 69 11.92 -3.13 -1.96
CA ALA A 69 12.89 -3.68 -1.02
C ALA A 69 14.17 -2.83 -0.96
N GLU A 70 14.65 -2.37 -2.12
CA GLU A 70 15.82 -1.47 -2.19
C GLU A 70 15.56 -0.14 -1.52
N ARG A 71 14.38 0.44 -1.73
CA ARG A 71 13.99 1.69 -1.06
C ARG A 71 13.95 1.55 0.46
N VAL A 72 13.42 0.44 0.95
CA VAL A 72 13.38 0.14 2.39
C VAL A 72 14.80 0.00 2.94
N ARG A 73 15.68 -0.73 2.25
CA ARG A 73 17.09 -0.87 2.65
C ARG A 73 17.80 0.47 2.67
N ALA A 74 17.61 1.28 1.64
CA ALA A 74 18.21 2.62 1.56
C ALA A 74 17.72 3.53 2.69
N ALA A 75 16.43 3.48 3.02
CA ALA A 75 15.87 4.25 4.13
C ALA A 75 16.44 3.81 5.48
N ARG A 76 16.58 2.48 5.69
CA ARG A 76 17.18 1.92 6.90
C ARG A 76 18.66 2.30 7.03
N ALA A 77 19.39 2.19 5.93
CA ALA A 77 20.81 2.57 5.91
C ALA A 77 21.00 4.03 6.25
N ARG A 78 20.17 4.91 5.68
CA ARG A 78 20.20 6.35 6.00
C ARG A 78 19.92 6.62 7.48
N LYS A 79 18.92 5.96 8.01
CA LYS A 79 18.53 6.08 9.42
C LYS A 79 19.67 5.61 10.34
N GLN A 80 20.33 4.51 10.01
CA GLN A 80 21.47 3.99 10.76
C GLN A 80 22.67 4.94 10.70
N GLN A 81 22.94 5.52 9.55
CA GLN A 81 24.01 6.51 9.39
C GLN A 81 23.76 7.75 10.23
N LEU A 82 22.51 8.26 10.25
CA LEU A 82 22.14 9.41 11.07
C LEU A 82 22.26 9.09 12.56
N ALA A 83 21.83 7.91 12.99
CA ALA A 83 21.95 7.47 14.38
C ALA A 83 23.43 7.31 14.78
N ALA A 84 24.26 6.77 13.91
CA ALA A 84 25.71 6.64 14.15
C ALA A 84 26.39 8.01 14.24
N ALA A 85 26.01 8.97 13.38
CA ALA A 85 26.53 10.32 13.42
C ALA A 85 26.15 11.04 14.71
N ASP A 86 24.89 10.91 15.15
CA ASP A 86 24.42 11.48 16.42
C ASP A 86 25.17 10.87 17.61
N ALA A 87 25.35 9.56 17.63
CA ALA A 87 26.09 8.86 18.67
C ALA A 87 27.56 9.30 18.72
N TYR A 88 28.17 9.52 17.58
CA TYR A 88 29.54 9.98 17.48
C TYR A 88 29.67 11.42 18.02
N GLU A 89 28.80 12.34 17.65
CA GLU A 89 28.78 13.71 18.13
C GLU A 89 28.57 13.77 19.65
N THR A 90 27.61 12.99 20.16
CA THR A 90 27.36 12.90 21.61
C THR A 90 28.57 12.34 22.35
N GLY A 91 29.23 11.32 21.81
CA GLY A 91 30.44 10.75 22.37
C GLY A 91 31.59 11.73 22.40
N GLY A 92 31.73 12.57 21.36
CA GLY A 92 32.73 13.60 21.29
C GLY A 92 32.56 14.70 22.34
N GLU A 93 31.34 15.08 22.64
CA GLU A 93 31.00 16.09 23.65
C GLU A 93 31.24 15.61 25.08
N SER A 94 31.15 14.32 25.34
CA SER A 94 31.32 13.76 26.68
C SER A 94 32.78 13.67 27.14
N GLN A 95 33.72 14.01 26.33
CA GLN A 95 35.13 14.10 26.68
C GLN A 95 35.45 15.51 27.20
#